data_7bea41274e1986671d7d9cf01556ecf4
#
_entry.id   7bea41274e1986671d7d9cf01556ecf4
#
_cell.length_a   1.000
_cell.length_b   1.000
_cell.length_c   1.000
_cell.angle_alpha   90.00
_cell.angle_beta   90.00
_cell.angle_gamma   90.00
#
_symmetry.space_group_name_H-M   'P 1'
#
loop_
_entity.id
_entity.type
_entity.pdbx_description
1 polymer ?
#
loop_
_entity_poly.entity_id
_entity_poly.type
_entity_poly.pdbx_seq_one_letter_code
_entity_poly.pdbx_strand_id
1 'polypeptide(L)'
;MGSAATKTNYASNTAMRKKVCIIPIGTIDKEILHYTQKELEDRFNVKIDIGRQLEDPTYAYHKHKKQYHSTKILKRIHKSRLTGYDRILGIADVDLYVPERTFVFGEAEIKKKIAVISLTRLRQEFYGLPENLTLFRKRIIIEAVHELGHTYGLRHCTKNKCVMFLSKILSDTDHKGAELCSNCKKIMEEKKAITD
;
A
#
# COMPACT_ATOMS: atom_id res chain seq x y z
N MET A 1 53.67 -15.52 32.12
CA MET A 1 53.13 -14.27 31.60
C MET A 1 52.12 -14.66 30.50
N GLY A 2 50.87 -14.78 30.84
CA GLY A 2 49.80 -15.20 29.92
C GLY A 2 48.93 -13.98 29.58
N SER A 3 48.93 -13.60 28.32
CA SER A 3 48.07 -12.54 27.78
C SER A 3 46.68 -13.07 27.55
N ALA A 4 45.71 -12.55 28.27
CA ALA A 4 44.30 -12.84 28.06
C ALA A 4 43.76 -11.97 26.90
N ALA A 5 43.45 -12.62 25.78
CA ALA A 5 42.75 -11.99 24.66
C ALA A 5 41.27 -11.83 25.00
N THR A 6 40.83 -10.62 25.24
CA THR A 6 39.43 -10.23 25.38
C THR A 6 38.73 -10.37 24.03
N LYS A 7 37.87 -11.40 23.91
CA LYS A 7 36.93 -11.53 22.79
C LYS A 7 35.79 -10.50 22.96
N THR A 8 35.84 -9.41 22.24
CA THR A 8 34.73 -8.48 22.06
C THR A 8 33.66 -9.15 21.20
N ASN A 9 32.59 -9.63 21.83
CA ASN A 9 31.40 -10.06 21.15
C ASN A 9 30.70 -8.84 20.55
N TYR A 10 30.90 -8.60 19.27
CA TYR A 10 29.96 -7.78 18.46
C TYR A 10 28.68 -8.56 18.27
N ALA A 11 27.77 -8.41 19.20
CA ALA A 11 26.38 -8.77 18.95
C ALA A 11 25.83 -7.81 17.89
N SER A 12 25.77 -8.27 16.64
CA SER A 12 25.06 -7.58 15.57
C SER A 12 23.57 -7.58 15.93
N ASN A 13 23.12 -6.49 16.50
CA ASN A 13 21.71 -6.20 16.74
C ASN A 13 21.06 -5.89 15.37
N THR A 14 20.85 -6.92 14.55
CA THR A 14 20.00 -6.87 13.37
C THR A 14 18.57 -6.82 13.85
N ALA A 15 18.08 -5.63 14.23
CA ALA A 15 16.66 -5.41 14.37
C ALA A 15 15.98 -5.95 13.09
N MET A 16 15.13 -6.96 13.25
CA MET A 16 14.43 -7.57 12.12
C MET A 16 13.64 -6.46 11.41
N ARG A 17 14.07 -6.09 10.20
CA ARG A 17 13.36 -5.11 9.39
C ARG A 17 11.93 -5.59 9.22
N LYS A 18 10.97 -4.77 9.61
CA LYS A 18 9.53 -5.06 9.42
C LYS A 18 9.28 -5.37 7.95
N LYS A 19 8.48 -6.41 7.70
CA LYS A 19 8.21 -6.88 6.35
C LYS A 19 6.81 -6.45 5.91
N VAL A 20 6.72 -5.94 4.68
CA VAL A 20 5.44 -5.71 4.00
C VAL A 20 5.30 -6.76 2.91
N CYS A 21 4.08 -7.25 2.67
CA CYS A 21 3.78 -8.14 1.55
C CYS A 21 2.86 -7.42 0.55
N ILE A 22 3.26 -7.36 -0.71
CA ILE A 22 2.37 -7.01 -1.83
C ILE A 22 1.70 -8.28 -2.32
N ILE A 23 0.36 -8.28 -2.41
CA ILE A 23 -0.41 -9.43 -2.91
C ILE A 23 -1.13 -9.03 -4.19
N PRO A 24 -0.82 -9.67 -5.32
CA PRO A 24 -1.64 -9.56 -6.52
C PRO A 24 -3.01 -10.20 -6.29
N ILE A 25 -4.09 -9.52 -6.67
CA ILE A 25 -5.47 -10.00 -6.61
C ILE A 25 -5.98 -10.08 -8.04
N GLY A 26 -6.19 -11.30 -8.53
CA GLY A 26 -6.33 -11.55 -9.95
C GLY A 26 -5.00 -11.34 -10.70
N THR A 27 -5.06 -11.29 -12.02
CA THR A 27 -3.85 -11.13 -12.85
C THR A 27 -3.37 -9.68 -12.84
N ILE A 28 -2.18 -9.46 -12.31
CA ILE A 28 -1.50 -8.15 -12.29
C ILE A 28 -0.17 -8.27 -13.05
N ASP A 29 0.13 -7.27 -13.86
CA ASP A 29 1.40 -7.17 -14.58
C ASP A 29 2.60 -7.22 -13.61
N LYS A 30 3.55 -8.09 -13.90
CA LYS A 30 4.75 -8.30 -13.08
C LYS A 30 5.64 -7.06 -13.01
N GLU A 31 5.74 -6.29 -14.09
CA GLU A 31 6.51 -5.04 -14.10
C GLU A 31 5.90 -4.01 -13.15
N ILE A 32 4.58 -3.90 -13.11
CA ILE A 32 3.88 -3.03 -12.16
C ILE A 32 4.13 -3.48 -10.71
N LEU A 33 4.11 -4.78 -10.45
CA LEU A 33 4.39 -5.30 -9.11
C LEU A 33 5.82 -5.00 -8.66
N HIS A 34 6.83 -5.30 -9.50
CA HIS A 34 8.24 -5.05 -9.17
C HIS A 34 8.55 -3.55 -9.06
N TYR A 35 7.98 -2.73 -9.96
CA TYR A 35 8.10 -1.29 -9.87
C TYR A 35 7.53 -0.77 -8.54
N THR A 36 6.33 -1.21 -8.17
CA THR A 36 5.68 -0.81 -6.92
C THR A 36 6.47 -1.28 -5.70
N GLN A 37 6.97 -2.51 -5.72
CA GLN A 37 7.82 -3.07 -4.66
C GLN A 37 9.03 -2.17 -4.39
N LYS A 38 9.82 -1.89 -5.42
CA LYS A 38 11.04 -1.08 -5.32
C LYS A 38 10.75 0.32 -4.78
N GLU A 39 9.78 1.00 -5.35
CA GLU A 39 9.41 2.37 -4.95
C GLU A 39 8.93 2.45 -3.50
N LEU A 40 8.22 1.43 -3.01
CA LEU A 40 7.75 1.39 -1.63
C LEU A 40 8.87 0.99 -0.65
N GLU A 41 9.79 0.09 -1.04
CA GLU A 41 10.97 -0.25 -0.22
C GLU A 41 11.80 0.99 0.10
N ASP A 42 12.09 1.82 -0.91
CA ASP A 42 12.85 3.06 -0.77
C ASP A 42 12.14 4.07 0.14
N ARG A 43 10.81 4.22 0.01
CA ARG A 43 10.02 5.22 0.77
C ARG A 43 9.78 4.84 2.23
N PHE A 44 9.56 3.57 2.48
CA PHE A 44 9.24 3.09 3.84
C PHE A 44 10.46 2.56 4.59
N ASN A 45 11.60 2.38 3.91
CA ASN A 45 12.82 1.75 4.44
C ASN A 45 12.52 0.39 5.10
N VAL A 46 11.74 -0.45 4.39
CA VAL A 46 11.33 -1.78 4.84
C VAL A 46 11.55 -2.79 3.72
N LYS A 47 11.73 -4.07 4.06
CA LYS A 47 11.73 -5.13 3.06
C LYS A 47 10.30 -5.41 2.60
N ILE A 48 10.09 -5.50 1.29
CA ILE A 48 8.80 -5.84 0.67
C ILE A 48 8.93 -7.12 -0.13
N ASP A 49 8.08 -8.08 0.14
CA ASP A 49 8.00 -9.31 -0.64
C ASP A 49 6.75 -9.26 -1.53
N ILE A 50 6.82 -9.85 -2.73
CA ILE A 50 5.64 -10.13 -3.55
C ILE A 50 5.15 -11.53 -3.16
N GLY A 51 3.96 -11.58 -2.57
CA GLY A 51 3.35 -12.82 -2.11
C GLY A 51 2.61 -13.55 -3.22
N ARG A 52 2.05 -14.72 -2.84
CA ARG A 52 1.26 -15.53 -3.76
C ARG A 52 0.00 -14.76 -4.20
N GLN A 53 -0.29 -14.79 -5.51
CA GLN A 53 -1.50 -14.25 -6.09
C GLN A 53 -2.76 -14.88 -5.45
N LEU A 54 -3.75 -14.04 -5.13
CA LEU A 54 -5.09 -14.47 -4.80
C LEU A 54 -5.94 -14.56 -6.07
N GLU A 55 -7.04 -15.31 -5.97
CA GLU A 55 -8.02 -15.43 -7.05
C GLU A 55 -8.66 -14.09 -7.42
N ASP A 56 -9.26 -14.03 -8.61
CA ASP A 56 -10.09 -12.90 -9.03
C ASP A 56 -11.21 -12.64 -8.01
N PRO A 57 -11.46 -11.37 -7.64
CA PRO A 57 -12.36 -11.03 -6.53
C PRO A 57 -13.85 -11.12 -6.90
N THR A 58 -14.27 -12.14 -7.64
CA THR A 58 -15.68 -12.37 -8.08
C THR A 58 -16.66 -12.41 -6.91
N TYR A 59 -16.23 -12.89 -5.75
CA TYR A 59 -16.98 -12.89 -4.48
C TYR A 59 -17.32 -11.48 -3.96
N ALA A 60 -16.62 -10.45 -4.44
CA ALA A 60 -16.83 -9.06 -4.07
C ALA A 60 -17.64 -8.27 -5.10
N TYR A 61 -17.94 -8.89 -6.27
CA TYR A 61 -18.61 -8.22 -7.38
C TYR A 61 -20.05 -7.82 -7.05
N HIS A 62 -20.41 -6.60 -7.47
CA HIS A 62 -21.77 -6.06 -7.33
C HIS A 62 -22.35 -5.81 -8.71
N LYS A 63 -23.28 -6.66 -9.14
CA LYS A 63 -23.83 -6.70 -10.51
C LYS A 63 -24.37 -5.34 -10.99
N HIS A 64 -25.20 -4.67 -10.18
CA HIS A 64 -25.80 -3.39 -10.58
C HIS A 64 -24.81 -2.23 -10.65
N LYS A 65 -23.78 -2.22 -9.79
CA LYS A 65 -22.73 -1.19 -9.83
C LYS A 65 -21.65 -1.50 -10.87
N LYS A 66 -21.53 -2.75 -11.30
CA LYS A 66 -20.39 -3.27 -12.10
C LYS A 66 -19.05 -2.99 -11.44
N GLN A 67 -19.00 -3.00 -10.11
CA GLN A 67 -17.86 -2.68 -9.28
C GLN A 67 -17.65 -3.76 -8.21
N TYR A 68 -16.52 -3.71 -7.52
CA TYR A 68 -16.13 -4.67 -6.50
C TYR A 68 -16.05 -4.01 -5.12
N HIS A 69 -16.66 -4.64 -4.12
CA HIS A 69 -16.68 -4.13 -2.75
C HIS A 69 -15.31 -4.31 -2.08
N SER A 70 -14.56 -3.25 -1.89
CA SER A 70 -13.19 -3.28 -1.38
C SER A 70 -13.07 -3.90 0.02
N THR A 71 -14.02 -3.65 0.92
CA THR A 71 -14.04 -4.25 2.27
C THR A 71 -14.17 -5.78 2.22
N LYS A 72 -14.86 -6.36 1.23
CA LYS A 72 -14.90 -7.82 1.05
C LYS A 72 -13.53 -8.36 0.63
N ILE A 73 -12.82 -7.61 -0.21
CA ILE A 73 -11.45 -7.94 -0.61
C ILE A 73 -10.50 -7.89 0.59
N LEU A 74 -10.55 -6.83 1.40
CA LEU A 74 -9.77 -6.75 2.65
C LEU A 74 -10.06 -7.93 3.59
N LYS A 75 -11.33 -8.34 3.74
CA LYS A 75 -11.69 -9.54 4.52
C LYS A 75 -11.07 -10.82 3.94
N ARG A 76 -10.99 -10.94 2.61
CA ARG A 76 -10.36 -12.10 1.94
C ARG A 76 -8.84 -12.11 2.16
N ILE A 77 -8.17 -10.97 2.02
CA ILE A 77 -6.74 -10.81 2.34
C ILE A 77 -6.48 -11.26 3.78
N HIS A 78 -7.28 -10.78 4.73
CA HIS A 78 -7.12 -11.14 6.14
C HIS A 78 -7.27 -12.65 6.38
N LYS A 79 -8.22 -13.30 5.69
CA LYS A 79 -8.45 -14.75 5.79
C LYS A 79 -7.34 -15.59 5.16
N SER A 80 -6.51 -15.04 4.28
CA SER A 80 -5.39 -15.77 3.67
C SER A 80 -4.27 -16.11 4.65
N ARG A 81 -4.34 -15.57 5.90
CA ARG A 81 -3.44 -15.86 7.02
C ARG A 81 -1.95 -15.80 6.64
N LEU A 82 -1.58 -14.80 5.89
CA LEU A 82 -0.16 -14.57 5.56
C LEU A 82 0.60 -14.22 6.84
N THR A 83 1.37 -15.18 7.32
CA THR A 83 2.21 -15.05 8.51
C THR A 83 3.59 -14.50 8.14
N GLY A 84 4.24 -13.83 9.08
CA GLY A 84 5.59 -13.30 8.88
C GLY A 84 5.66 -11.91 8.23
N TYR A 85 4.51 -11.26 8.04
CA TYR A 85 4.43 -9.88 7.56
C TYR A 85 3.72 -8.97 8.55
N ASP A 86 4.24 -7.77 8.72
CA ASP A 86 3.62 -6.76 9.59
C ASP A 86 2.46 -6.06 8.92
N ARG A 87 2.53 -5.92 7.58
CA ARG A 87 1.52 -5.26 6.76
C ARG A 87 1.35 -5.95 5.42
N ILE A 88 0.15 -5.81 4.86
CA ILE A 88 -0.19 -6.37 3.56
C ILE A 88 -0.83 -5.30 2.70
N LEU A 89 -0.37 -5.18 1.45
CA LEU A 89 -0.96 -4.35 0.41
C LEU A 89 -1.48 -5.24 -0.72
N GLY A 90 -2.79 -5.32 -0.88
CA GLY A 90 -3.40 -5.91 -2.07
C GLY A 90 -3.34 -4.96 -3.26
N ILE A 91 -3.04 -5.48 -4.45
CA ILE A 91 -3.14 -4.74 -5.71
C ILE A 91 -4.13 -5.48 -6.60
N ALA A 92 -5.21 -4.81 -6.99
CA ALA A 92 -6.27 -5.37 -7.84
C ALA A 92 -6.50 -4.49 -9.07
N ASP A 93 -6.82 -5.09 -10.20
CA ASP A 93 -7.18 -4.34 -11.41
C ASP A 93 -8.70 -4.44 -11.66
N VAL A 94 -9.46 -3.97 -10.69
CA VAL A 94 -10.92 -3.93 -10.73
C VAL A 94 -11.43 -2.63 -10.13
N ASP A 95 -12.57 -2.11 -10.60
CA ASP A 95 -13.16 -0.88 -10.09
C ASP A 95 -13.73 -1.08 -8.67
N LEU A 96 -13.18 -0.38 -7.69
CA LEU A 96 -13.52 -0.53 -6.27
C LEU A 96 -14.56 0.49 -5.80
N TYR A 97 -15.43 0.04 -4.89
CA TYR A 97 -16.36 0.90 -4.17
C TYR A 97 -16.50 0.49 -2.69
N VAL A 98 -16.99 1.42 -1.89
CA VAL A 98 -17.58 1.19 -0.56
C VAL A 98 -19.01 1.74 -0.55
N PRO A 99 -19.89 1.29 0.36
CA PRO A 99 -21.30 1.74 0.38
C PRO A 99 -21.47 3.26 0.43
N GLU A 100 -20.55 3.94 1.12
CA GLU A 100 -20.59 5.39 1.37
C GLU A 100 -20.04 6.23 0.20
N ARG A 101 -19.46 5.58 -0.83
CA ARG A 101 -18.83 6.26 -1.98
C ARG A 101 -19.13 5.57 -3.28
N THR A 102 -19.22 6.34 -4.36
CA THR A 102 -19.43 5.82 -5.71
C THR A 102 -18.25 4.97 -6.19
N PHE A 103 -17.04 5.32 -5.78
CA PHE A 103 -15.81 4.55 -5.99
C PHE A 103 -14.75 4.93 -4.96
N VAL A 104 -13.71 4.12 -4.85
CA VAL A 104 -12.48 4.40 -4.10
C VAL A 104 -11.26 3.95 -4.91
N PHE A 105 -10.14 4.67 -4.79
CA PHE A 105 -8.85 4.23 -5.34
C PHE A 105 -8.21 3.14 -4.48
N GLY A 106 -8.50 3.13 -3.19
CA GLY A 106 -8.06 2.13 -2.24
C GLY A 106 -8.88 2.17 -0.95
N GLU A 107 -8.59 1.23 -0.08
CA GLU A 107 -9.15 1.13 1.28
C GLU A 107 -8.14 0.45 2.21
N ALA A 108 -8.01 0.94 3.45
CA ALA A 108 -7.17 0.32 4.47
C ALA A 108 -7.97 -0.05 5.73
N GLU A 109 -7.69 -1.24 6.27
CA GLU A 109 -8.14 -1.69 7.59
C GLU A 109 -6.99 -1.53 8.59
N ILE A 110 -7.01 -0.41 9.33
CA ILE A 110 -5.89 0.02 10.18
C ILE A 110 -5.56 -1.02 11.26
N LYS A 111 -6.58 -1.56 11.95
CA LYS A 111 -6.38 -2.52 13.04
C LYS A 111 -5.74 -3.83 12.57
N LYS A 112 -6.05 -4.25 11.36
CA LYS A 112 -5.51 -5.47 10.75
C LYS A 112 -4.22 -5.22 9.96
N LYS A 113 -3.83 -3.95 9.78
CA LYS A 113 -2.65 -3.53 9.02
C LYS A 113 -2.65 -4.06 7.57
N ILE A 114 -3.81 -4.07 6.94
CA ILE A 114 -4.01 -4.48 5.55
C ILE A 114 -4.63 -3.35 4.75
N ALA A 115 -4.25 -3.26 3.48
CA ALA A 115 -4.77 -2.30 2.53
C ALA A 115 -5.00 -2.95 1.16
N VAL A 116 -5.80 -2.31 0.32
CA VAL A 116 -5.97 -2.66 -1.10
C VAL A 116 -6.02 -1.39 -1.94
N ILE A 117 -5.40 -1.43 -3.11
CA ILE A 117 -5.53 -0.39 -4.14
C ILE A 117 -6.11 -0.98 -5.42
N SER A 118 -6.77 -0.11 -6.18
CA SER A 118 -7.28 -0.41 -7.53
C SER A 118 -6.39 0.24 -8.59
N LEU A 119 -6.04 -0.51 -9.63
CA LEU A 119 -5.34 0.02 -10.79
C LEU A 119 -6.30 0.65 -11.81
N THR A 120 -7.54 0.17 -11.87
CA THR A 120 -8.50 0.48 -12.94
C THR A 120 -8.72 1.98 -13.12
N ARG A 121 -9.07 2.71 -12.05
CA ARG A 121 -9.35 4.16 -12.14
C ARG A 121 -8.10 5.04 -12.10
N LEU A 122 -6.92 4.46 -11.92
CA LEU A 122 -5.65 5.19 -12.01
C LEU A 122 -5.18 5.34 -13.46
N ARG A 123 -5.70 4.49 -14.36
CA ARG A 123 -5.48 4.62 -15.81
C ARG A 123 -6.33 5.74 -16.38
N GLN A 124 -5.73 6.60 -17.18
CA GLN A 124 -6.48 7.66 -17.85
C GLN A 124 -7.35 7.14 -19.01
N GLU A 125 -7.05 5.95 -19.55
CA GLU A 125 -7.86 5.26 -20.55
C GLU A 125 -9.25 4.91 -20.01
N PHE A 126 -9.39 4.70 -18.69
CA PHE A 126 -10.69 4.55 -18.04
C PHE A 126 -11.61 5.77 -18.30
N TYR A 127 -11.03 6.94 -18.54
CA TYR A 127 -11.71 8.19 -18.82
C TYR A 127 -11.70 8.57 -20.30
N GLY A 128 -11.32 7.64 -21.19
CA GLY A 128 -11.27 7.86 -22.64
C GLY A 128 -10.08 8.67 -23.15
N LEU A 129 -9.03 8.81 -22.34
CA LEU A 129 -7.80 9.52 -22.70
C LEU A 129 -6.73 8.53 -23.21
N PRO A 130 -5.75 8.94 -24.02
CA PRO A 130 -4.66 8.08 -24.47
C PRO A 130 -3.87 7.50 -23.31
N GLU A 131 -3.24 6.32 -23.50
CA GLU A 131 -2.37 5.72 -22.51
C GLU A 131 -1.22 6.64 -22.09
N ASN A 132 -0.92 6.65 -20.79
CA ASN A 132 0.25 7.30 -20.23
C ASN A 132 0.83 6.46 -19.08
N LEU A 133 1.73 5.55 -19.42
CA LEU A 133 2.33 4.63 -18.48
C LEU A 133 3.10 5.34 -17.35
N THR A 134 3.79 6.43 -17.66
CA THR A 134 4.53 7.21 -16.66
C THR A 134 3.59 7.79 -15.60
N LEU A 135 2.49 8.40 -16.03
CA LEU A 135 1.49 8.96 -15.14
C LEU A 135 0.76 7.88 -14.36
N PHE A 136 0.44 6.76 -15.00
CA PHE A 136 -0.18 5.61 -14.36
C PHE A 136 0.71 5.04 -13.23
N ARG A 137 2.00 4.79 -13.50
CA ARG A 137 2.97 4.35 -12.49
C ARG A 137 3.07 5.30 -11.31
N LYS A 138 3.14 6.61 -11.58
CA LYS A 138 3.14 7.64 -10.53
C LYS A 138 1.90 7.56 -9.63
N ARG A 139 0.71 7.43 -10.21
CA ARG A 139 -0.57 7.33 -9.49
C ARG A 139 -0.64 6.07 -8.62
N ILE A 140 -0.12 4.93 -9.12
CA ILE A 140 -0.02 3.69 -8.33
C ILE A 140 0.78 3.93 -7.06
N ILE A 141 1.94 4.57 -7.16
CA ILE A 141 2.78 4.83 -6.00
C ILE A 141 2.10 5.79 -5.02
N ILE A 142 1.46 6.83 -5.51
CA ILE A 142 0.71 7.78 -4.67
C ILE A 142 -0.35 7.04 -3.85
N GLU A 143 -1.19 6.22 -4.47
CA GLU A 143 -2.26 5.51 -3.76
C GLU A 143 -1.70 4.36 -2.90
N ALA A 144 -0.65 3.65 -3.34
CA ALA A 144 0.00 2.63 -2.53
C ALA A 144 0.61 3.20 -1.24
N VAL A 145 1.30 4.35 -1.33
CA VAL A 145 1.84 5.06 -0.16
C VAL A 145 0.72 5.59 0.74
N HIS A 146 -0.37 6.10 0.16
CA HIS A 146 -1.54 6.57 0.90
C HIS A 146 -2.15 5.45 1.73
N GLU A 147 -2.49 4.33 1.12
CA GLU A 147 -3.15 3.21 1.79
C GLU A 147 -2.21 2.51 2.80
N LEU A 148 -0.93 2.33 2.46
CA LEU A 148 0.05 1.87 3.45
C LEU A 148 0.20 2.85 4.60
N GLY A 149 0.21 4.15 4.35
CA GLY A 149 0.23 5.18 5.40
C GLY A 149 -0.90 5.00 6.43
N HIS A 150 -2.10 4.66 5.97
CA HIS A 150 -3.20 4.32 6.86
C HIS A 150 -2.90 3.09 7.73
N THR A 151 -2.23 2.08 7.20
CA THR A 151 -1.84 0.89 8.00
C THR A 151 -0.80 1.23 9.08
N TYR A 152 -0.04 2.32 8.92
CA TYR A 152 0.82 2.88 9.97
C TYR A 152 0.07 3.81 10.94
N GLY A 153 -1.26 3.94 10.77
CA GLY A 153 -2.13 4.73 11.64
C GLY A 153 -2.16 6.22 11.29
N LEU A 154 -1.69 6.62 10.11
CA LEU A 154 -1.87 7.97 9.61
C LEU A 154 -3.35 8.20 9.23
N ARG A 155 -3.86 9.40 9.52
CA ARG A 155 -5.18 9.86 9.07
C ARG A 155 -5.01 10.74 7.83
N HIS A 156 -6.12 11.09 7.18
CA HIS A 156 -6.11 12.06 6.10
C HIS A 156 -5.47 13.38 6.56
N CYS A 157 -4.67 13.97 5.69
CA CYS A 157 -3.98 15.24 5.91
C CYS A 157 -4.73 16.38 5.20
N THR A 158 -4.71 17.56 5.80
CA THR A 158 -5.32 18.77 5.20
C THR A 158 -4.40 19.45 4.17
N LYS A 159 -3.10 19.13 4.15
CA LYS A 159 -2.14 19.66 3.18
C LYS A 159 -2.30 18.96 1.84
N ASN A 160 -2.73 19.67 0.81
CA ASN A 160 -3.07 19.13 -0.51
C ASN A 160 -1.90 18.53 -1.31
N LYS A 161 -0.66 18.83 -0.94
CA LYS A 161 0.56 18.22 -1.53
C LYS A 161 1.04 16.97 -0.78
N CYS A 162 0.48 16.68 0.40
CA CYS A 162 0.82 15.49 1.16
C CYS A 162 0.15 14.26 0.55
N VAL A 163 0.87 13.14 0.46
CA VAL A 163 0.29 11.88 -0.02
C VAL A 163 -0.94 11.44 0.78
N MET A 164 -1.01 11.79 2.08
CA MET A 164 -2.18 11.51 2.93
C MET A 164 -3.38 12.43 2.69
N PHE A 165 -3.32 13.37 1.75
CA PHE A 165 -4.50 14.15 1.34
C PHE A 165 -5.52 13.21 0.67
N LEU A 166 -6.81 13.38 1.01
CA LEU A 166 -7.88 12.54 0.49
C LEU A 166 -8.12 12.85 -1.00
N SER A 167 -7.94 11.86 -1.88
CA SER A 167 -8.34 11.93 -3.29
C SER A 167 -9.82 11.55 -3.43
N LYS A 168 -10.64 12.47 -3.90
CA LYS A 168 -12.05 12.23 -4.26
C LYS A 168 -12.23 11.94 -5.75
N ILE A 169 -11.35 12.50 -6.58
CA ILE A 169 -11.29 12.35 -8.02
C ILE A 169 -9.83 12.17 -8.46
N LEU A 170 -9.61 11.74 -9.70
CA LEU A 170 -8.27 11.42 -10.20
C LEU A 170 -7.33 12.65 -10.19
N SER A 171 -7.85 13.85 -10.44
CA SER A 171 -7.05 15.08 -10.38
C SER A 171 -6.52 15.37 -8.97
N ASP A 172 -7.18 14.93 -7.90
CA ASP A 172 -6.64 15.08 -6.55
C ASP A 172 -5.39 14.21 -6.37
N THR A 173 -5.41 12.98 -6.92
CA THR A 173 -4.23 12.10 -6.95
C THR A 173 -3.09 12.71 -7.75
N ASP A 174 -3.37 13.34 -8.88
CA ASP A 174 -2.36 14.01 -9.69
C ASP A 174 -1.78 15.26 -9.01
N HIS A 175 -2.58 15.93 -8.20
CA HIS A 175 -2.20 17.17 -7.53
C HIS A 175 -1.34 16.94 -6.29
N LYS A 176 -1.63 15.90 -5.52
CA LYS A 176 -0.80 15.50 -4.37
C LYS A 176 0.47 14.79 -4.84
N GLY A 177 1.54 14.86 -4.05
CA GLY A 177 2.76 14.09 -4.31
C GLY A 177 2.70 12.69 -3.69
N ALA A 178 3.75 11.90 -3.93
CA ALA A 178 3.93 10.59 -3.27
C ALA A 178 4.60 10.70 -1.88
N GLU A 179 4.91 11.93 -1.43
CA GLU A 179 5.66 12.18 -0.21
C GLU A 179 4.76 12.58 0.96
N LEU A 180 5.12 12.13 2.17
CA LEU A 180 4.54 12.62 3.41
C LEU A 180 5.02 14.05 3.70
N CYS A 181 4.13 14.93 4.13
CA CYS A 181 4.58 16.21 4.69
C CYS A 181 5.31 15.97 6.04
N SER A 182 6.08 16.96 6.50
CA SER A 182 6.88 16.87 7.72
C SER A 182 6.10 16.37 8.94
N ASN A 183 4.88 16.85 9.12
CA ASN A 183 4.01 16.43 10.23
C ASN A 183 3.60 14.95 10.11
N CYS A 184 3.14 14.50 8.93
CA CYS A 184 2.77 13.10 8.74
C CYS A 184 3.97 12.16 8.85
N LYS A 185 5.16 12.59 8.40
CA LYS A 185 6.40 11.83 8.54
C LYS A 185 6.76 11.65 10.02
N LYS A 186 6.72 12.72 10.81
CA LYS A 186 6.97 12.65 12.27
C LYS A 186 5.98 11.69 12.95
N ILE A 187 4.68 11.80 12.68
CA ILE A 187 3.66 10.91 13.26
C ILE A 187 3.93 9.45 12.87
N MET A 188 4.34 9.18 11.63
CA MET A 188 4.65 7.82 11.19
C MET A 188 5.86 7.24 11.92
N GLU A 189 6.92 8.05 12.10
CA GLU A 189 8.13 7.65 12.84
C GLU A 189 7.83 7.33 14.30
N GLU A 190 7.06 8.18 14.98
CA GLU A 190 6.59 7.95 16.35
C GLU A 190 5.78 6.64 16.47
N LYS A 191 4.88 6.38 15.53
CA LYS A 191 4.08 5.14 15.52
C LYS A 191 4.89 3.90 15.19
N LYS A 192 5.94 4.00 14.37
CA LYS A 192 6.88 2.91 14.14
C LYS A 192 7.64 2.55 15.42
N ALA A 193 8.11 3.54 16.17
CA ALA A 193 8.86 3.34 17.40
C ALA A 193 8.04 2.69 18.54
N ILE A 194 6.72 2.92 18.59
CA ILE A 194 5.82 2.31 19.60
C ILE A 194 5.54 0.82 19.30
N THR A 195 5.69 0.40 18.07
CA THR A 195 5.40 -0.97 17.63
C THR A 195 6.64 -1.87 17.48
N ASP A 196 7.82 -1.33 17.76
CA ASP A 196 9.09 -2.02 17.93
C ASP A 196 9.33 -2.38 19.37
#